data_e0ece9658f3632afca37a752be87968d
#
_entry.id   e0ece9658f3632afca37a752be87968d
#
_cell.length_a   1.000
_cell.length_b   1.000
_cell.length_c   1.000
_cell.angle_alpha   90.00
_cell.angle_beta   90.00
_cell.angle_gamma   90.00
#
_symmetry.space_group_name_H-M   'P 1'
#
loop_
_entity.id
_entity.type
_entity.pdbx_description
1 polymer ?
#
loop_
_entity_poly.entity_id
_entity_poly.type
_entity_poly.pdbx_seq_one_letter_code
_entity_poly.pdbx_strand_id
1 'polypeptide(L)'
;MRQAVRRWLTGAGATAAVGATILGGVGTAGAATDQPAHTAREAAPAYKPSGHVILYGQHGPAVRQMQRRLAQLHYYPGKVDGQFGQSTLEAVWAFKEIQHLGTTRDPNDVGIAMQRRLVTPRIPRPVWPRGRRNAYLIDVNQNIEALVLFHHGKVVLISHVSSGGRYYYPCPGGGGTCGPAITPDGRYQANWFARGWLTVPLGTMYNPVFFIGGSYAIHGDVPVPLAAVSHGCVRIPMDIAAFFHKMVHVNETNGTPIYIRGRVPGT
;
A
#
# COMPACT_ATOMS: atom_id res chain seq x y z
N MET A 1 -49.56 1.44 -7.82
CA MET A 1 -49.88 1.73 -9.26
C MET A 1 -48.81 1.07 -10.11
N ARG A 2 -49.25 0.16 -10.95
CA ARG A 2 -48.45 -0.62 -11.91
C ARG A 2 -48.30 0.18 -13.21
N GLN A 3 -47.21 -0.06 -13.94
CA GLN A 3 -46.99 0.06 -15.40
C GLN A 3 -45.56 0.60 -15.65
N ALA A 4 -44.78 0.17 -16.65
CA ALA A 4 -44.91 -0.86 -17.65
C ALA A 4 -43.50 -1.10 -18.29
N VAL A 5 -43.30 -2.35 -18.62
CA VAL A 5 -42.17 -2.87 -19.41
C VAL A 5 -42.32 -2.38 -20.88
N ARG A 6 -41.20 -2.01 -21.53
CA ARG A 6 -41.11 -2.09 -22.99
C ARG A 6 -39.80 -2.71 -23.46
N ARG A 7 -39.97 -3.92 -23.95
CA ARG A 7 -39.01 -4.64 -24.84
C ARG A 7 -39.04 -4.00 -26.21
N TRP A 8 -37.91 -3.94 -26.89
CA TRP A 8 -37.82 -3.95 -28.35
C TRP A 8 -36.85 -5.03 -28.77
N LEU A 9 -37.38 -5.94 -29.56
CA LEU A 9 -36.72 -7.04 -30.28
C LEU A 9 -36.66 -6.67 -31.78
N THR A 10 -35.68 -7.25 -32.43
CA THR A 10 -35.58 -7.70 -33.84
C THR A 10 -34.99 -6.77 -34.90
N GLY A 11 -34.07 -7.39 -35.64
CA GLY A 11 -33.59 -6.98 -36.95
C GLY A 11 -32.47 -7.91 -37.44
N ALA A 12 -32.85 -9.08 -37.99
CA ALA A 12 -31.94 -9.98 -38.71
C ALA A 12 -31.75 -9.50 -40.15
N GLY A 13 -30.57 -9.69 -40.71
CA GLY A 13 -30.34 -9.50 -42.16
C GLY A 13 -29.15 -10.36 -42.59
N ALA A 14 -29.44 -11.34 -43.41
CA ALA A 14 -28.52 -12.35 -43.96
C ALA A 14 -28.08 -12.02 -45.41
N THR A 15 -27.08 -12.79 -45.87
CA THR A 15 -26.61 -13.08 -47.25
C THR A 15 -25.62 -12.10 -47.87
N ALA A 16 -24.54 -12.49 -48.57
CA ALA A 16 -24.33 -13.62 -49.46
C ALA A 16 -22.83 -13.90 -49.67
N ALA A 17 -22.54 -15.17 -49.97
CA ALA A 17 -21.24 -15.68 -50.38
C ALA A 17 -20.94 -15.37 -51.86
N VAL A 18 -19.66 -15.10 -52.17
CA VAL A 18 -19.11 -15.32 -53.53
C VAL A 18 -17.76 -16.01 -53.40
N GLY A 19 -17.67 -17.20 -53.92
CA GLY A 19 -16.45 -17.97 -54.00
C GLY A 19 -15.60 -17.55 -55.20
N ALA A 20 -14.27 -17.63 -55.03
CA ALA A 20 -13.31 -17.70 -56.13
C ALA A 20 -12.18 -18.63 -55.72
N THR A 21 -12.12 -19.79 -56.35
CA THR A 21 -11.03 -20.77 -56.30
C THR A 21 -9.92 -20.31 -57.22
N ILE A 22 -8.70 -20.19 -56.75
CA ILE A 22 -7.48 -20.20 -57.58
C ILE A 22 -6.47 -21.17 -56.94
N LEU A 23 -6.13 -22.19 -57.69
CA LEU A 23 -5.05 -23.15 -57.44
C LEU A 23 -3.66 -22.52 -57.74
N GLY A 24 -2.70 -22.90 -56.96
CA GLY A 24 -1.32 -22.94 -57.43
C GLY A 24 -0.27 -22.34 -56.53
N GLY A 25 0.66 -23.14 -56.06
CA GLY A 25 1.95 -22.68 -55.62
C GLY A 25 2.44 -23.25 -54.28
N VAL A 26 3.07 -24.43 -54.32
CA VAL A 26 3.84 -24.96 -53.19
C VAL A 26 5.11 -24.11 -53.05
N GLY A 27 5.18 -23.33 -52.01
CA GLY A 27 6.37 -22.61 -51.57
C GLY A 27 6.53 -22.81 -50.07
N THR A 28 7.45 -23.67 -49.69
CA THR A 28 7.86 -23.80 -48.28
C THR A 28 8.69 -22.59 -47.88
N ALA A 29 8.01 -21.55 -47.39
CA ALA A 29 8.67 -20.48 -46.69
C ALA A 29 8.59 -20.76 -45.19
N GLY A 30 9.73 -21.06 -44.60
CA GLY A 30 9.87 -21.17 -43.15
C GLY A 30 9.42 -19.87 -42.47
N ALA A 31 8.35 -19.94 -41.71
CA ALA A 31 7.94 -18.86 -40.83
C ALA A 31 9.00 -18.72 -39.74
N ALA A 32 9.89 -17.74 -39.90
CA ALA A 32 10.67 -17.23 -38.80
C ALA A 32 9.67 -16.60 -37.84
N THR A 33 9.38 -17.26 -36.73
CA THR A 33 8.68 -16.66 -35.59
C THR A 33 9.61 -15.63 -34.98
N ASP A 34 9.39 -14.39 -35.40
CA ASP A 34 9.94 -13.22 -34.71
C ASP A 34 9.25 -13.13 -33.34
N GLN A 35 9.73 -13.95 -32.41
CA GLN A 35 9.45 -13.79 -31.00
C GLN A 35 10.29 -12.59 -30.56
N PRO A 36 9.67 -11.45 -30.10
CA PRO A 36 10.46 -10.37 -29.58
C PRO A 36 11.26 -10.93 -28.40
N ALA A 37 12.58 -10.90 -28.53
CA ALA A 37 13.48 -11.24 -27.46
C ALA A 37 13.05 -10.46 -26.22
N HIS A 38 12.54 -11.15 -25.21
CA HIS A 38 12.41 -10.60 -23.88
C HIS A 38 13.81 -10.17 -23.47
N THR A 39 14.12 -8.89 -23.69
CA THR A 39 15.34 -8.30 -23.17
C THR A 39 15.31 -8.57 -21.67
N ALA A 40 16.23 -9.42 -21.23
CA ALA A 40 16.43 -9.73 -19.82
C ALA A 40 16.53 -8.38 -19.11
N ARG A 41 15.53 -8.07 -18.28
CA ARG A 41 15.50 -6.83 -17.48
C ARG A 41 16.78 -6.89 -16.65
N GLU A 42 17.75 -6.06 -17.03
CA GLU A 42 19.05 -5.98 -16.38
C GLU A 42 18.83 -5.90 -14.88
N ALA A 43 19.38 -6.87 -14.14
CA ALA A 43 19.18 -6.92 -12.68
C ALA A 43 19.69 -5.60 -12.10
N ALA A 44 18.80 -4.84 -11.49
CA ALA A 44 19.18 -3.56 -10.90
C ALA A 44 20.40 -3.75 -9.99
N PRO A 45 21.40 -2.85 -10.07
CA PRO A 45 22.66 -3.03 -9.34
C PRO A 45 22.38 -3.21 -7.84
N ALA A 46 23.12 -4.14 -7.24
CA ALA A 46 22.99 -4.46 -5.82
C ALA A 46 23.25 -3.19 -4.97
N TYR A 47 22.47 -3.01 -3.92
CA TYR A 47 22.68 -1.90 -2.99
C TYR A 47 24.05 -2.03 -2.30
N LYS A 48 24.82 -0.94 -2.34
CA LYS A 48 26.11 -0.84 -1.65
C LYS A 48 26.02 0.22 -0.56
N PRO A 49 26.33 -0.09 0.72
CA PRO A 49 26.40 0.90 1.77
C PRO A 49 27.37 2.03 1.43
N SER A 50 26.98 3.27 1.71
CA SER A 50 27.81 4.46 1.43
C SER A 50 29.04 4.59 2.36
N GLY A 51 29.02 3.86 3.49
CA GLY A 51 30.09 3.93 4.49
C GLY A 51 29.95 5.10 5.48
N HIS A 52 29.05 6.02 5.26
CA HIS A 52 28.75 7.16 6.15
C HIS A 52 27.24 7.25 6.44
N VAL A 53 26.87 7.98 7.48
CA VAL A 53 25.46 8.23 7.83
C VAL A 53 24.84 9.12 6.77
N ILE A 54 23.63 8.78 6.32
CA ILE A 54 22.83 9.61 5.40
C ILE A 54 21.78 10.32 6.26
N LEU A 55 21.83 11.66 6.28
CA LEU A 55 20.95 12.51 7.10
C LEU A 55 19.71 12.94 6.31
N TYR A 56 18.60 13.13 7.02
CA TYR A 56 17.42 13.78 6.46
C TYR A 56 17.76 15.15 5.85
N GLY A 57 17.20 15.47 4.70
CA GLY A 57 17.51 16.69 3.94
C GLY A 57 18.74 16.59 3.04
N GLN A 58 19.57 15.57 3.17
CA GLN A 58 20.68 15.33 2.25
C GLN A 58 20.22 14.97 0.85
N HIS A 59 21.10 15.18 -0.12
CA HIS A 59 20.86 14.81 -1.53
C HIS A 59 22.12 14.16 -2.13
N GLY A 60 21.91 13.47 -3.25
CA GLY A 60 23.02 12.90 -4.03
C GLY A 60 22.89 11.41 -4.33
N PRO A 61 23.98 10.80 -4.87
CA PRO A 61 23.97 9.43 -5.35
C PRO A 61 23.64 8.38 -4.28
N ALA A 62 24.14 8.57 -3.05
CA ALA A 62 23.89 7.66 -1.92
C ALA A 62 22.39 7.63 -1.56
N VAL A 63 21.73 8.81 -1.50
CA VAL A 63 20.29 8.93 -1.28
C VAL A 63 19.51 8.25 -2.40
N ARG A 64 19.87 8.53 -3.66
CA ARG A 64 19.22 7.93 -4.82
C ARG A 64 19.34 6.40 -4.82
N GLN A 65 20.49 5.86 -4.45
CA GLN A 65 20.70 4.42 -4.35
C GLN A 65 19.85 3.81 -3.24
N MET A 66 19.75 4.47 -2.09
CA MET A 66 18.88 4.08 -0.99
C MET A 66 17.40 4.09 -1.39
N GLN A 67 16.93 5.15 -2.05
CA GLN A 67 15.56 5.24 -2.57
C GLN A 67 15.24 4.09 -3.53
N ARG A 68 16.14 3.80 -4.49
CA ARG A 68 15.97 2.65 -5.39
C ARG A 68 15.84 1.35 -4.62
N ARG A 69 16.68 1.16 -3.60
CA ARG A 69 16.66 -0.06 -2.79
C ARG A 69 15.38 -0.18 -1.98
N LEU A 70 14.92 0.89 -1.34
CA LEU A 70 13.64 0.93 -0.64
C LEU A 70 12.48 0.58 -1.59
N ALA A 71 12.43 1.18 -2.77
CA ALA A 71 11.41 0.89 -3.77
C ALA A 71 11.44 -0.59 -4.24
N GLN A 72 12.62 -1.17 -4.45
CA GLN A 72 12.77 -2.60 -4.77
C GLN A 72 12.22 -3.52 -3.66
N LEU A 73 12.26 -3.06 -2.42
CA LEU A 73 11.78 -3.77 -1.25
C LEU A 73 10.31 -3.44 -0.93
N HIS A 74 9.62 -2.74 -1.84
CA HIS A 74 8.21 -2.33 -1.73
C HIS A 74 7.91 -1.28 -0.65
N TYR A 75 8.91 -0.60 -0.12
CA TYR A 75 8.72 0.66 0.60
C TYR A 75 8.56 1.78 -0.41
N TYR A 76 7.66 2.73 -0.15
CA TYR A 76 7.40 3.83 -1.09
C TYR A 76 8.21 5.08 -0.70
N PRO A 77 9.40 5.32 -1.26
CA PRO A 77 10.26 6.45 -0.91
C PRO A 77 9.90 7.75 -1.66
N GLY A 78 8.75 7.79 -2.32
CA GLY A 78 8.43 8.85 -3.29
C GLY A 78 9.22 8.70 -4.59
N LYS A 79 9.54 9.82 -5.22
CA LYS A 79 10.40 9.84 -6.41
C LYS A 79 11.82 9.40 -6.08
N VAL A 80 12.43 8.65 -6.99
CA VAL A 80 13.85 8.26 -6.91
C VAL A 80 14.70 9.37 -7.53
N ASP A 81 14.75 10.51 -6.85
CA ASP A 81 15.39 11.74 -7.34
C ASP A 81 16.74 12.06 -6.68
N GLY A 82 17.05 11.34 -5.60
CA GLY A 82 18.25 11.59 -4.80
C GLY A 82 18.06 12.67 -3.75
N GLN A 83 16.83 13.11 -3.46
CA GLN A 83 16.51 14.04 -2.38
C GLN A 83 15.96 13.27 -1.18
N PHE A 84 16.54 13.40 0.02
CA PHE A 84 16.01 12.77 1.22
C PHE A 84 14.92 13.65 1.83
N GLY A 85 13.76 13.67 1.18
CA GLY A 85 12.56 14.39 1.62
C GLY A 85 11.62 13.52 2.45
N GLN A 86 10.41 14.05 2.73
CA GLN A 86 9.41 13.46 3.62
C GLN A 86 9.01 12.04 3.23
N SER A 87 8.65 11.78 1.97
CA SER A 87 8.26 10.44 1.52
C SER A 87 9.38 9.41 1.68
N THR A 88 10.64 9.84 1.47
CA THR A 88 11.80 8.98 1.69
C THR A 88 12.01 8.72 3.17
N LEU A 89 11.76 9.71 4.05
CA LEU A 89 11.84 9.57 5.49
C LEU A 89 10.80 8.57 6.02
N GLU A 90 9.56 8.68 5.59
CA GLU A 90 8.49 7.75 5.97
C GLU A 90 8.78 6.31 5.50
N ALA A 91 9.39 6.13 4.33
CA ALA A 91 9.88 4.83 3.87
C ALA A 91 11.06 4.31 4.72
N VAL A 92 11.94 5.19 5.20
CA VAL A 92 13.02 4.85 6.14
C VAL A 92 12.45 4.41 7.49
N TRP A 93 11.44 5.10 8.00
CA TRP A 93 10.75 4.70 9.23
C TRP A 93 10.11 3.33 9.08
N ALA A 94 9.31 3.11 8.03
CA ALA A 94 8.71 1.82 7.72
C ALA A 94 9.75 0.70 7.63
N PHE A 95 10.91 0.96 7.03
CA PHE A 95 12.00 0.01 6.97
C PHE A 95 12.57 -0.30 8.36
N LYS A 96 12.85 0.71 9.17
CA LYS A 96 13.35 0.53 10.54
C LYS A 96 12.38 -0.30 11.39
N GLU A 97 11.09 -0.01 11.31
CA GLU A 97 10.01 -0.72 12.00
C GLU A 97 9.97 -2.21 11.63
N ILE A 98 9.92 -2.52 10.34
CA ILE A 98 9.92 -3.91 9.84
C ILE A 98 11.21 -4.65 10.18
N GLN A 99 12.34 -3.95 10.20
CA GLN A 99 13.65 -4.55 10.51
C GLN A 99 13.96 -4.57 12.01
N HIS A 100 13.09 -4.02 12.86
CA HIS A 100 13.30 -3.86 14.31
C HIS A 100 14.61 -3.12 14.64
N LEU A 101 14.91 -2.05 13.92
CA LEU A 101 16.12 -1.26 14.12
C LEU A 101 16.00 -0.14 15.17
N GLY A 102 14.81 0.00 15.75
CA GLY A 102 14.51 1.10 16.66
C GLY A 102 14.33 2.45 15.94
N THR A 103 13.39 3.23 16.44
CA THR A 103 13.05 4.56 15.90
C THR A 103 13.16 5.66 16.97
N THR A 104 13.64 5.31 18.18
CA THR A 104 13.71 6.24 19.31
C THR A 104 14.99 7.11 19.34
N ARG A 105 16.11 6.57 18.84
CA ARG A 105 17.34 7.31 18.69
C ARG A 105 17.61 7.53 17.21
N ASP A 106 17.84 8.78 16.82
CA ASP A 106 18.15 9.18 15.44
C ASP A 106 17.13 8.60 14.42
N PRO A 107 15.80 8.84 14.61
CA PRO A 107 14.78 8.22 13.76
C PRO A 107 14.93 8.62 12.29
N ASN A 108 15.43 9.83 12.02
CA ASN A 108 15.50 10.44 10.71
C ASN A 108 16.77 10.11 9.93
N ASP A 109 17.74 9.44 10.56
CA ASP A 109 19.03 9.15 9.97
C ASP A 109 19.11 7.73 9.43
N VAL A 110 19.91 7.54 8.39
CA VAL A 110 20.20 6.21 7.84
C VAL A 110 21.64 5.83 8.21
N GLY A 111 21.77 5.31 9.43
CA GLY A 111 23.06 4.85 9.98
C GLY A 111 23.58 3.57 9.29
N ILE A 112 24.83 3.23 9.57
CA ILE A 112 25.52 2.07 8.96
C ILE A 112 24.77 0.75 9.21
N ALA A 113 24.17 0.58 10.40
CA ALA A 113 23.38 -0.61 10.73
C ALA A 113 22.18 -0.78 9.78
N MET A 114 21.43 0.30 9.52
CA MET A 114 20.32 0.28 8.57
C MET A 114 20.83 0.00 7.14
N GLN A 115 21.92 0.62 6.72
CA GLN A 115 22.49 0.39 5.39
C GLN A 115 22.92 -1.06 5.19
N ARG A 116 23.52 -1.70 6.19
CA ARG A 116 23.82 -3.15 6.14
C ARG A 116 22.56 -3.99 6.06
N ARG A 117 21.50 -3.60 6.77
CA ARG A 117 20.20 -4.29 6.71
C ARG A 117 19.52 -4.14 5.36
N LEU A 118 19.71 -3.03 4.64
CA LEU A 118 19.23 -2.86 3.26
C LEU A 118 19.87 -3.86 2.28
N VAL A 119 21.09 -4.36 2.55
CA VAL A 119 21.70 -5.43 1.74
C VAL A 119 20.95 -6.74 1.92
N THR A 120 20.71 -7.16 3.17
CA THR A 120 20.06 -8.42 3.55
C THR A 120 18.83 -8.15 4.44
N PRO A 121 17.72 -7.67 3.87
CA PRO A 121 16.56 -7.32 4.65
C PRO A 121 15.74 -8.54 5.07
N ARG A 122 15.06 -8.42 6.21
CA ARG A 122 13.97 -9.31 6.58
C ARG A 122 12.76 -9.00 5.71
N ILE A 123 12.23 -9.99 5.02
CA ILE A 123 11.01 -9.86 4.21
C ILE A 123 9.81 -10.28 5.07
N PRO A 124 8.80 -9.40 5.25
CA PRO A 124 7.58 -9.75 5.96
C PRO A 124 6.88 -10.96 5.33
N ARG A 125 6.26 -11.78 6.17
CA ARG A 125 5.43 -12.88 5.74
C ARG A 125 4.00 -12.64 6.19
N PRO A 126 2.99 -12.94 5.35
CA PRO A 126 1.60 -12.75 5.73
C PRO A 126 1.23 -13.64 6.92
N VAL A 127 0.54 -13.07 7.90
CA VAL A 127 -0.12 -13.80 8.97
C VAL A 127 -1.44 -14.35 8.42
N TRP A 128 -1.38 -15.49 7.74
CA TRP A 128 -2.43 -15.96 6.86
C TRP A 128 -3.07 -17.26 7.36
N PRO A 129 -4.40 -17.39 7.42
CA PRO A 129 -5.02 -18.68 7.50
C PRO A 129 -4.77 -19.43 6.19
N ARG A 130 -4.24 -20.65 6.28
CA ARG A 130 -4.03 -21.53 5.12
C ARG A 130 -5.29 -21.58 4.27
N GLY A 131 -5.24 -21.19 3.00
CA GLY A 131 -6.36 -21.29 2.05
C GLY A 131 -6.70 -20.06 1.24
N ARG A 132 -6.26 -18.85 1.62
CA ARG A 132 -6.55 -17.62 0.86
C ARG A 132 -5.30 -17.01 0.20
N ARG A 133 -4.49 -17.82 -0.47
CA ARG A 133 -3.24 -17.34 -1.13
C ARG A 133 -3.47 -16.40 -2.32
N ASN A 134 -4.70 -16.29 -2.81
CA ASN A 134 -5.00 -15.67 -4.11
C ASN A 134 -5.65 -14.28 -4.02
N ALA A 135 -5.63 -13.62 -2.88
CA ALA A 135 -6.23 -12.31 -2.71
C ALA A 135 -5.24 -11.32 -2.10
N TYR A 136 -5.57 -10.03 -2.16
CA TYR A 136 -4.89 -9.00 -1.39
C TYR A 136 -5.17 -9.19 0.11
N LEU A 137 -4.19 -8.85 0.92
CA LEU A 137 -4.29 -8.83 2.37
C LEU A 137 -3.57 -7.60 2.90
N ILE A 138 -4.23 -6.84 3.74
CA ILE A 138 -3.65 -5.74 4.51
C ILE A 138 -3.35 -6.29 5.92
N ASP A 139 -2.09 -6.21 6.35
CA ASP A 139 -1.66 -6.53 7.72
C ASP A 139 -1.15 -5.26 8.40
N VAL A 140 -1.84 -4.80 9.43
CA VAL A 140 -1.43 -3.66 10.26
C VAL A 140 -0.92 -4.19 11.60
N ASN A 141 0.33 -3.93 11.90
CA ASN A 141 0.97 -4.33 13.15
C ASN A 141 1.23 -3.12 14.05
N GLN A 142 0.37 -2.92 15.04
CA GLN A 142 0.44 -1.81 15.99
C GLN A 142 1.66 -1.86 16.92
N ASN A 143 2.29 -3.03 17.12
CA ASN A 143 3.51 -3.12 17.94
C ASN A 143 4.69 -2.36 17.32
N ILE A 144 4.67 -2.16 16.00
CA ILE A 144 5.75 -1.55 15.23
C ILE A 144 5.24 -0.45 14.29
N GLU A 145 3.97 -0.05 14.41
CA GLU A 145 3.33 0.99 13.58
C GLU A 145 3.60 0.82 12.07
N ALA A 146 3.43 -0.40 11.55
CA ALA A 146 3.66 -0.72 10.15
C ALA A 146 2.46 -1.42 9.50
N LEU A 147 2.21 -1.08 8.23
CA LEU A 147 1.25 -1.72 7.33
C LEU A 147 2.00 -2.46 6.24
N VAL A 148 1.59 -3.69 5.97
CA VAL A 148 2.08 -4.48 4.83
C VAL A 148 0.89 -4.93 3.99
N LEU A 149 0.89 -4.57 2.72
CA LEU A 149 -0.05 -5.08 1.73
C LEU A 149 0.59 -6.26 1.00
N PHE A 150 -0.09 -7.39 1.04
CA PHE A 150 0.30 -8.60 0.31
C PHE A 150 -0.63 -8.85 -0.88
N HIS A 151 -0.08 -9.39 -1.95
CA HIS A 151 -0.82 -9.94 -3.08
C HIS A 151 -0.26 -11.31 -3.44
N HIS A 152 -1.09 -12.33 -3.48
CA HIS A 152 -0.69 -13.73 -3.65
C HIS A 152 0.44 -14.15 -2.67
N GLY A 153 0.37 -13.66 -1.44
CA GLY A 153 1.36 -13.95 -0.40
C GLY A 153 2.71 -13.22 -0.56
N LYS A 154 2.88 -12.39 -1.58
CA LYS A 154 4.05 -11.55 -1.81
C LYS A 154 3.78 -10.13 -1.34
N VAL A 155 4.78 -9.48 -0.76
CA VAL A 155 4.73 -8.06 -0.40
C VAL A 155 4.59 -7.22 -1.68
N VAL A 156 3.65 -6.28 -1.69
CA VAL A 156 3.49 -5.30 -2.79
C VAL A 156 3.56 -3.85 -2.32
N LEU A 157 3.35 -3.60 -1.02
CA LEU A 157 3.54 -2.29 -0.40
C LEU A 157 3.86 -2.47 1.08
N ILE A 158 4.79 -1.66 1.58
CA ILE A 158 5.06 -1.49 3.01
C ILE A 158 4.99 0.01 3.33
N SER A 159 4.26 0.36 4.37
CA SER A 159 4.07 1.74 4.83
C SER A 159 4.31 1.84 6.33
N HIS A 160 4.93 2.93 6.76
CA HIS A 160 4.77 3.45 8.10
C HIS A 160 3.30 3.82 8.34
N VAL A 161 2.82 3.69 9.58
CA VAL A 161 1.49 4.12 9.98
C VAL A 161 1.52 4.82 11.35
N SER A 162 0.40 5.47 11.71
CA SER A 162 0.14 5.92 13.07
C SER A 162 -1.27 5.48 13.45
N SER A 163 -1.35 4.53 14.39
CA SER A 163 -2.61 3.96 14.88
C SER A 163 -3.17 4.69 16.10
N GLY A 164 -4.20 4.15 16.74
CA GLY A 164 -4.83 4.72 17.94
C GLY A 164 -3.89 4.75 19.13
N GLY A 165 -3.67 5.94 19.70
CA GLY A 165 -2.67 6.20 20.75
C GLY A 165 -3.10 5.77 22.16
N ARG A 166 -4.31 5.21 22.31
CA ARG A 166 -4.90 4.75 23.59
C ARG A 166 -5.08 5.84 24.64
N TYR A 167 -5.00 7.11 24.26
CA TYR A 167 -5.30 8.25 25.13
C TYR A 167 -6.82 8.54 25.16
N TYR A 168 -7.24 9.24 26.19
CA TYR A 168 -8.63 9.73 26.28
C TYR A 168 -8.74 11.10 25.60
N TYR A 169 -9.81 11.33 24.88
CA TYR A 169 -10.05 12.58 24.13
C TYR A 169 -11.46 13.12 24.40
N PRO A 170 -11.68 14.46 24.26
CA PRO A 170 -13.00 15.06 24.41
C PRO A 170 -13.97 14.54 23.36
N CYS A 171 -15.21 14.30 23.76
CA CYS A 171 -16.25 13.90 22.82
C CYS A 171 -16.56 15.03 21.82
N PRO A 172 -16.71 14.73 20.53
CA PRO A 172 -17.18 15.70 19.56
C PRO A 172 -18.58 16.27 19.98
N GLY A 173 -18.73 17.57 19.93
CA GLY A 173 -19.97 18.23 20.31
C GLY A 173 -20.10 18.54 21.81
N GLY A 174 -19.10 18.26 22.63
CA GLY A 174 -19.09 18.47 24.07
C GLY A 174 -19.76 17.32 24.84
N GLY A 175 -19.69 17.36 26.16
CA GLY A 175 -20.42 16.40 27.02
C GLY A 175 -19.57 15.28 27.58
N GLY A 176 -18.24 15.48 27.75
CA GLY A 176 -17.39 14.54 28.49
C GLY A 176 -16.20 14.02 27.70
N THR A 177 -15.67 12.93 28.17
CA THR A 177 -14.48 12.27 27.59
C THR A 177 -14.89 11.03 26.80
N CYS A 178 -14.50 10.98 25.54
CA CYS A 178 -14.56 9.80 24.69
C CYS A 178 -13.22 9.08 24.69
N GLY A 179 -13.26 7.83 24.41
CA GLY A 179 -12.03 7.06 24.32
C GLY A 179 -12.02 5.89 25.29
N PRO A 180 -10.93 5.14 25.35
CA PRO A 180 -9.63 5.48 24.78
C PRO A 180 -9.59 5.41 23.25
N ALA A 181 -8.68 6.19 22.65
CA ALA A 181 -8.37 6.21 21.23
C ALA A 181 -7.69 4.89 20.82
N ILE A 182 -8.45 3.89 20.45
CA ILE A 182 -7.97 2.54 20.16
C ILE A 182 -8.24 2.19 18.71
N THR A 183 -7.23 1.70 17.99
CA THR A 183 -7.45 0.91 16.78
C THR A 183 -7.72 -0.53 17.21
N PRO A 184 -8.96 -1.03 17.02
CA PRO A 184 -9.32 -2.35 17.53
C PRO A 184 -8.60 -3.45 16.73
N ASP A 185 -7.93 -4.35 17.44
CA ASP A 185 -7.35 -5.55 16.84
C ASP A 185 -8.45 -6.50 16.37
N GLY A 186 -8.18 -7.23 15.29
CA GLY A 186 -9.17 -8.12 14.73
C GLY A 186 -9.00 -8.37 13.23
N ARG A 187 -10.06 -8.97 12.68
CA ARG A 187 -10.16 -9.31 11.25
C ARG A 187 -11.32 -8.55 10.65
N TYR A 188 -11.02 -7.74 9.68
CA TYR A 188 -11.94 -6.86 8.99
C TYR A 188 -11.80 -7.03 7.48
N GLN A 189 -12.50 -6.18 6.74
CA GLN A 189 -12.36 -6.05 5.30
C GLN A 189 -12.51 -4.58 4.89
N ALA A 190 -11.97 -4.22 3.73
CA ALA A 190 -12.16 -2.90 3.14
C ALA A 190 -13.61 -2.77 2.67
N ASN A 191 -14.43 -2.04 3.42
CA ASN A 191 -15.89 -2.00 3.22
C ASN A 191 -16.29 -0.96 2.16
N TRP A 192 -15.86 0.27 2.33
CA TRP A 192 -16.18 1.36 1.42
C TRP A 192 -15.07 2.42 1.40
N PHE A 193 -15.14 3.33 0.46
CA PHE A 193 -14.11 4.32 0.17
C PHE A 193 -14.74 5.68 -0.13
N ALA A 194 -14.17 6.75 0.40
CA ALA A 194 -14.48 8.11 0.02
C ALA A 194 -13.31 8.77 -0.70
N ARG A 195 -13.54 9.33 -1.88
CA ARG A 195 -12.50 10.00 -2.67
C ARG A 195 -12.23 11.40 -2.14
N GLY A 196 -10.96 11.76 -2.03
CA GLY A 196 -10.53 13.10 -1.64
C GLY A 196 -10.58 13.30 -0.13
N TRP A 197 -10.74 14.54 0.29
CA TRP A 197 -10.84 14.91 1.70
C TRP A 197 -12.25 14.67 2.23
N LEU A 198 -12.34 13.98 3.36
CA LEU A 198 -13.56 13.78 4.11
C LEU A 198 -13.39 14.39 5.50
N THR A 199 -14.28 15.31 5.87
CA THR A 199 -14.33 15.90 7.22
C THR A 199 -15.35 15.18 8.07
N VAL A 200 -14.93 14.76 9.26
CA VAL A 200 -15.76 14.12 10.29
C VAL A 200 -15.55 14.87 11.63
N PRO A 201 -16.38 14.63 12.65
CA PRO A 201 -16.25 15.34 13.93
C PRO A 201 -14.87 15.23 14.61
N LEU A 202 -14.10 14.16 14.34
CA LEU A 202 -12.77 13.94 14.90
C LEU A 202 -11.60 14.40 14.01
N GLY A 203 -11.90 15.09 12.90
CA GLY A 203 -10.86 15.63 12.00
C GLY A 203 -11.13 15.36 10.53
N THR A 204 -10.07 15.46 9.73
CA THR A 204 -10.11 15.23 8.27
C THR A 204 -9.32 13.99 7.90
N MET A 205 -9.76 13.33 6.85
CA MET A 205 -9.15 12.10 6.30
C MET A 205 -8.99 12.24 4.78
N TYR A 206 -7.85 11.85 4.24
CA TYR A 206 -7.66 11.84 2.79
C TYR A 206 -7.77 10.43 2.23
N ASN A 207 -8.65 10.26 1.23
CA ASN A 207 -8.91 8.97 0.57
C ASN A 207 -9.15 7.81 1.57
N PRO A 208 -10.05 7.93 2.56
CA PRO A 208 -10.26 6.90 3.55
C PRO A 208 -10.84 5.62 2.96
N VAL A 209 -10.23 4.48 3.31
CA VAL A 209 -10.75 3.12 3.10
C VAL A 209 -11.27 2.62 4.44
N PHE A 210 -12.57 2.57 4.60
CA PHE A 210 -13.21 2.19 5.87
C PHE A 210 -13.25 0.67 6.04
N PHE A 211 -13.10 0.21 7.29
CA PHE A 211 -13.10 -1.21 7.64
C PHE A 211 -14.02 -1.58 8.82
N ILE A 212 -14.51 -0.59 9.58
CA ILE A 212 -15.57 -0.75 10.60
C ILE A 212 -16.58 0.34 10.40
N GLY A 213 -17.69 0.03 9.72
CA GLY A 213 -18.76 1.00 9.45
C GLY A 213 -18.23 2.31 8.88
N GLY A 214 -18.68 3.43 9.44
CA GLY A 214 -18.16 4.78 9.16
C GLY A 214 -17.16 5.30 10.19
N SER A 215 -16.68 4.45 11.12
CA SER A 215 -15.94 4.88 12.31
C SER A 215 -14.42 4.71 12.18
N TYR A 216 -13.95 3.66 11.51
CA TYR A 216 -12.52 3.36 11.39
C TYR A 216 -12.10 3.18 9.95
N ALA A 217 -11.02 3.87 9.58
CA ALA A 217 -10.49 3.85 8.22
C ALA A 217 -8.96 3.78 8.20
N ILE A 218 -8.40 3.30 7.08
CA ILE A 218 -7.02 3.54 6.68
C ILE A 218 -7.06 4.77 5.78
N HIS A 219 -6.38 5.86 6.15
CA HIS A 219 -6.48 7.13 5.41
C HIS A 219 -5.17 7.92 5.41
N GLY A 220 -5.02 8.80 4.44
CA GLY A 220 -3.93 9.77 4.41
C GLY A 220 -4.08 10.86 5.47
N ASP A 221 -2.95 11.24 6.06
CA ASP A 221 -2.84 12.36 7.00
C ASP A 221 -1.48 13.07 6.85
N VAL A 222 -1.37 14.28 7.39
CA VAL A 222 -0.14 15.10 7.39
C VAL A 222 0.02 15.80 8.73
N PRO A 223 1.12 15.53 9.43
CA PRO A 223 2.08 14.46 9.23
C PRO A 223 1.58 13.11 9.76
N VAL A 224 2.24 12.00 9.36
CA VAL A 224 2.07 10.70 10.02
C VAL A 224 3.26 10.54 10.98
N PRO A 225 3.10 10.78 12.29
CA PRO A 225 4.20 10.72 13.24
C PRO A 225 4.57 9.29 13.59
N LEU A 226 5.78 9.07 14.09
CA LEU A 226 6.26 7.76 14.58
C LEU A 226 5.45 7.22 15.77
N ALA A 227 4.81 8.11 16.52
CA ALA A 227 3.96 7.73 17.63
C ALA A 227 2.54 7.39 17.16
N ALA A 228 1.89 6.46 17.84
CA ALA A 228 0.47 6.20 17.70
C ALA A 228 -0.32 7.37 18.33
N VAL A 229 -0.98 8.18 17.50
CA VAL A 229 -1.70 9.40 17.95
C VAL A 229 -3.05 9.59 17.28
N SER A 230 -3.56 8.60 16.54
CA SER A 230 -4.90 8.71 15.98
C SER A 230 -5.97 8.44 17.04
N HIS A 231 -7.22 8.82 16.75
CA HIS A 231 -8.38 8.47 17.58
C HIS A 231 -8.83 7.02 17.38
N GLY A 232 -8.14 6.25 16.52
CA GLY A 232 -8.43 4.85 16.23
C GLY A 232 -8.32 4.49 14.75
N CYS A 233 -8.37 5.44 13.84
CA CYS A 233 -8.04 5.19 12.43
C CYS A 233 -6.56 4.82 12.27
N VAL A 234 -6.20 4.26 11.13
CA VAL A 234 -4.82 3.97 10.73
C VAL A 234 -4.39 5.05 9.73
N ARG A 235 -3.52 5.96 10.17
CA ARG A 235 -2.97 7.01 9.31
C ARG A 235 -1.85 6.45 8.46
N ILE A 236 -1.82 6.77 7.18
CA ILE A 236 -0.74 6.46 6.23
C ILE A 236 -0.27 7.74 5.55
N PRO A 237 0.97 7.78 5.01
CA PRO A 237 1.49 8.90 4.22
C PRO A 237 0.55 9.31 3.09
N MET A 238 0.43 10.63 2.85
CA MET A 238 -0.47 11.20 1.85
C MET A 238 -0.24 10.69 0.44
N ASP A 239 1.02 10.56 0.06
CA ASP A 239 1.43 10.06 -1.26
C ASP A 239 1.07 8.58 -1.46
N ILE A 240 1.11 7.78 -0.41
CA ILE A 240 0.61 6.40 -0.40
C ILE A 240 -0.92 6.40 -0.48
N ALA A 241 -1.61 7.20 0.33
CA ALA A 241 -3.08 7.29 0.32
C ALA A 241 -3.65 7.72 -1.04
N ALA A 242 -2.89 8.49 -1.83
CA ALA A 242 -3.28 8.91 -3.17
C ALA A 242 -3.53 7.73 -4.14
N PHE A 243 -2.91 6.59 -3.91
CA PHE A 243 -3.08 5.40 -4.76
C PHE A 243 -3.49 4.12 -4.02
N PHE A 244 -3.43 4.07 -2.68
CA PHE A 244 -3.70 2.88 -1.87
C PHE A 244 -5.07 2.25 -2.19
N HIS A 245 -6.11 3.08 -2.31
CA HIS A 245 -7.46 2.62 -2.67
C HIS A 245 -7.54 1.91 -4.03
N LYS A 246 -6.59 2.13 -4.93
CA LYS A 246 -6.52 1.45 -6.24
C LYS A 246 -5.84 0.08 -6.15
N MET A 247 -5.11 -0.17 -5.06
CA MET A 247 -4.42 -1.43 -4.82
C MET A 247 -5.27 -2.45 -4.07
N VAL A 248 -6.43 -2.05 -3.56
CA VAL A 248 -7.29 -2.88 -2.73
C VAL A 248 -8.69 -2.97 -3.34
N HIS A 249 -9.34 -4.12 -3.15
CA HIS A 249 -10.75 -4.28 -3.50
C HIS A 249 -11.60 -3.78 -2.34
N VAL A 250 -12.45 -2.81 -2.61
CA VAL A 250 -13.34 -2.20 -1.60
C VAL A 250 -14.76 -2.68 -1.86
N ASN A 251 -15.31 -3.43 -0.91
CA ASN A 251 -16.66 -3.98 -0.99
C ASN A 251 -17.16 -4.41 0.40
N GLU A 252 -18.43 -4.19 0.71
CA GLU A 252 -19.02 -4.48 2.03
C GLU A 252 -19.08 -5.97 2.36
N THR A 253 -19.11 -6.85 1.38
CA THR A 253 -19.25 -8.30 1.56
C THR A 253 -17.97 -9.08 1.33
N ASN A 254 -17.13 -8.66 0.38
CA ASN A 254 -15.94 -9.40 -0.04
C ASN A 254 -14.72 -8.50 -0.28
N GLY A 255 -14.65 -7.37 0.40
CA GLY A 255 -13.52 -6.45 0.33
C GLY A 255 -12.19 -7.10 0.72
N THR A 256 -11.10 -6.45 0.38
CA THR A 256 -9.75 -6.89 0.77
C THR A 256 -9.69 -7.15 2.26
N PRO A 257 -9.30 -8.35 2.72
CA PRO A 257 -9.14 -8.63 4.14
C PRO A 257 -8.13 -7.70 4.80
N ILE A 258 -8.46 -7.22 6.00
CA ILE A 258 -7.63 -6.37 6.84
C ILE A 258 -7.41 -7.08 8.17
N TYR A 259 -6.16 -7.26 8.57
CA TYR A 259 -5.78 -7.78 9.87
C TYR A 259 -5.12 -6.65 10.67
N ILE A 260 -5.76 -6.27 11.75
CA ILE A 260 -5.18 -5.36 12.75
C ILE A 260 -4.70 -6.24 13.90
N ARG A 261 -3.45 -6.13 14.28
CA ARG A 261 -2.84 -6.96 15.33
C ARG A 261 -1.84 -6.19 16.17
N GLY A 262 -1.60 -6.72 17.34
CA GLY A 262 -0.67 -6.13 18.29
C GLY A 262 -1.30 -5.02 19.13
N ARG A 263 -0.49 -4.36 19.91
CA ARG A 263 -0.86 -3.22 20.76
C ARG A 263 0.22 -2.17 20.69
N VAL A 264 -0.16 -0.92 20.80
CA VAL A 264 0.79 0.20 20.87
C VAL A 264 1.72 -0.01 22.08
N PRO A 265 3.05 0.05 21.90
CA PRO A 265 4.01 -0.11 23.00
C PRO A 265 3.83 0.97 24.06
N GLY A 266 3.96 0.59 25.33
CA GLY A 266 3.97 1.55 26.45
C GLY A 266 2.60 2.09 26.88
N THR A 267 1.50 1.44 26.47
CA THR A 267 0.13 1.85 26.82
C THR A 267 -0.61 0.79 27.62
#